data_36c5bd6c6a67bb7d4e08cc9fc9bc150f
#
_entry.id   36c5bd6c6a67bb7d4e08cc9fc9bc150f
#
_cell.length_a   1.000
_cell.length_b   1.000
_cell.length_c   1.000
_cell.angle_alpha   90.00
_cell.angle_beta   90.00
_cell.angle_gamma   90.00
#
_symmetry.space_group_name_H-M   'P 1'
#
loop_
_entity.id
_entity.type
_entity.pdbx_description
1 polymer ?
#
loop_
_entity_poly.entity_id
_entity_poly.type
_entity_poly.pdbx_seq_one_letter_code
_entity_poly.pdbx_strand_id
1 'polypeptide(L)'
;MSSPPHPAPVSHVDVSVLVPAKDEAENLPLFLDLCAQAFAGRSERYEVIVIDDGSTDRTGELLEELKGKHPFLRSVRHRARRGIAEALRSGYLAAKGGVLVFYPADLQFKPEDIPRLVGPILAGESDMVTGFKQGKYEKAFVSSIYNWLSRSLFDIRVKDLNNVKAYRREIMDAQPSRPDWHRYMIVLATQQGYTVTEIPVPLYPRHAGKSKFGIGRIPVGVLDMLSVWFELRFGQKPLLLFGMLGAALFATGFVAGLVALYMLFTANVGLRAVWTVIQTCLILGGIFFATGILGEQIAVQRAEMRELRRRIEESTQAPSE
;
A
#
# COMPACT_ATOMS: atom_id res chain seq x y z
N MET A 1 4.10 27.76 2.14
CA MET A 1 5.14 27.42 3.11
C MET A 1 6.07 26.47 2.40
N SER A 2 7.27 26.94 2.08
CA SER A 2 8.30 26.13 1.39
C SER A 2 8.85 25.10 2.37
N SER A 3 8.81 23.83 2.01
CA SER A 3 9.47 22.75 2.77
C SER A 3 10.97 23.05 2.90
N PRO A 4 11.59 22.80 4.06
CA PRO A 4 13.02 23.00 4.23
C PRO A 4 13.80 22.05 3.31
N PRO A 5 14.96 22.47 2.76
CA PRO A 5 15.78 21.61 1.95
C PRO A 5 16.37 20.50 2.82
N HIS A 6 16.03 19.26 2.52
CA HIS A 6 16.65 18.09 3.15
C HIS A 6 18.11 17.95 2.67
N PRO A 7 19.05 17.63 3.57
CA PRO A 7 20.42 17.29 3.17
C PRO A 7 20.35 15.99 2.34
N ALA A 8 20.84 16.08 1.10
CA ALA A 8 20.93 14.91 0.24
C ALA A 8 21.85 13.83 0.91
N PRO A 9 21.39 12.58 1.01
CA PRO A 9 22.27 11.53 1.51
C PRO A 9 23.46 11.37 0.58
N VAL A 10 24.65 11.27 1.15
CA VAL A 10 25.92 11.00 0.42
C VAL A 10 25.91 9.54 -0.04
N SER A 11 25.00 9.20 -0.95
CA SER A 11 24.96 7.89 -1.57
C SER A 11 25.50 8.00 -3.00
N HIS A 12 26.45 7.11 -3.32
CA HIS A 12 26.96 7.00 -4.69
C HIS A 12 25.95 6.42 -5.69
N VAL A 13 24.67 6.26 -5.30
CA VAL A 13 23.57 5.68 -6.08
C VAL A 13 22.39 6.64 -6.06
N ASP A 14 21.85 6.95 -7.24
CA ASP A 14 20.70 7.86 -7.38
C ASP A 14 19.38 7.07 -7.39
N VAL A 15 19.37 5.90 -8.05
CA VAL A 15 18.17 5.09 -8.27
C VAL A 15 18.38 3.64 -7.81
N SER A 16 17.48 3.11 -7.00
CA SER A 16 17.43 1.69 -6.64
C SER A 16 16.17 1.03 -7.20
N VAL A 17 16.36 0.10 -8.13
CA VAL A 17 15.26 -0.70 -8.70
C VAL A 17 15.02 -1.92 -7.84
N LEU A 18 13.85 -2.00 -7.20
CA LEU A 18 13.43 -3.10 -6.32
C LEU A 18 12.62 -4.11 -7.11
N VAL A 19 13.14 -5.33 -7.23
CA VAL A 19 12.60 -6.38 -8.08
C VAL A 19 12.23 -7.61 -7.21
N PRO A 20 11.00 -7.68 -6.67
CA PRO A 20 10.55 -8.91 -6.03
C PRO A 20 10.47 -10.05 -7.04
N ALA A 21 11.15 -11.15 -6.74
CA ALA A 21 11.21 -12.33 -7.60
C ALA A 21 10.85 -13.58 -6.81
N LYS A 22 10.10 -14.49 -7.44
CA LYS A 22 9.87 -15.83 -6.94
C LYS A 22 9.69 -16.76 -8.12
N ASP A 23 10.60 -17.75 -8.25
CA ASP A 23 10.64 -18.67 -9.38
C ASP A 23 10.63 -17.91 -10.73
N GLU A 24 11.65 -17.04 -10.91
CA GLU A 24 11.79 -16.14 -12.07
C GLU A 24 13.13 -16.35 -12.82
N ALA A 25 13.72 -17.56 -12.70
CA ALA A 25 15.01 -17.89 -13.31
C ALA A 25 15.03 -17.65 -14.83
N GLU A 26 13.92 -17.88 -15.54
CA GLU A 26 13.82 -17.70 -16.99
C GLU A 26 13.75 -16.21 -17.40
N ASN A 27 13.26 -15.33 -16.53
CA ASN A 27 13.02 -13.92 -16.83
C ASN A 27 14.21 -13.03 -16.46
N LEU A 28 14.92 -13.35 -15.37
CA LEU A 28 15.94 -12.49 -14.79
C LEU A 28 17.11 -12.14 -15.71
N PRO A 29 17.69 -13.06 -16.52
CA PRO A 29 18.80 -12.71 -17.42
C PRO A 29 18.39 -11.60 -18.39
N LEU A 30 17.26 -11.78 -19.09
CA LEU A 30 16.76 -10.77 -20.03
C LEU A 30 16.37 -9.48 -19.33
N PHE A 31 15.75 -9.54 -18.15
CA PHE A 31 15.39 -8.37 -17.36
C PHE A 31 16.62 -7.51 -17.03
N LEU A 32 17.71 -8.13 -16.58
CA LEU A 32 18.94 -7.42 -16.23
C LEU A 32 19.66 -6.86 -17.45
N ASP A 33 19.70 -7.60 -18.57
CA ASP A 33 20.25 -7.07 -19.82
C ASP A 33 19.46 -5.83 -20.30
N LEU A 34 18.12 -5.86 -20.20
CA LEU A 34 17.29 -4.70 -20.55
C LEU A 34 17.46 -3.53 -19.55
N CYS A 35 17.70 -3.79 -18.27
CA CYS A 35 18.05 -2.75 -17.32
C CYS A 35 19.38 -2.07 -17.70
N ALA A 36 20.39 -2.87 -18.06
CA ALA A 36 21.67 -2.32 -18.53
C ALA A 36 21.50 -1.41 -19.75
N GLN A 37 20.67 -1.82 -20.71
CA GLN A 37 20.35 -1.02 -21.89
C GLN A 37 19.60 0.26 -21.55
N ALA A 38 18.60 0.18 -20.64
CA ALA A 38 17.77 1.31 -20.24
C ALA A 38 18.58 2.47 -19.61
N PHE A 39 19.66 2.13 -18.92
CA PHE A 39 20.53 3.13 -18.27
C PHE A 39 21.82 3.40 -19.05
N ALA A 40 22.02 2.77 -20.21
CA ALA A 40 23.20 3.00 -21.04
C ALA A 40 23.28 4.48 -21.50
N GLY A 41 24.44 5.10 -21.29
CA GLY A 41 24.67 6.51 -21.67
C GLY A 41 23.96 7.55 -20.78
N ARG A 42 23.34 7.14 -19.69
CA ARG A 42 22.71 8.05 -18.73
C ARG A 42 23.69 8.41 -17.60
N SER A 43 23.46 9.57 -16.99
CA SER A 43 24.30 10.08 -15.90
C SER A 43 23.91 9.52 -14.53
N GLU A 44 22.69 9.00 -14.40
CA GLU A 44 22.18 8.49 -13.15
C GLU A 44 22.88 7.18 -12.75
N ARG A 45 23.39 7.12 -11.53
CA ARG A 45 23.96 5.90 -10.94
C ARG A 45 22.85 5.05 -10.38
N TYR A 46 22.75 3.83 -10.84
CA TYR A 46 21.66 2.92 -10.44
C TYR A 46 22.17 1.60 -9.89
N GLU A 47 21.33 0.96 -9.11
CA GLU A 47 21.44 -0.42 -8.70
C GLU A 47 20.12 -1.14 -8.94
N VAL A 48 20.20 -2.45 -9.19
CA VAL A 48 19.05 -3.35 -9.25
C VAL A 48 19.16 -4.32 -8.10
N ILE A 49 18.15 -4.31 -7.21
CA ILE A 49 18.09 -5.20 -6.07
C ILE A 49 16.99 -6.23 -6.33
N VAL A 50 17.42 -7.46 -6.63
CA VAL A 50 16.48 -8.58 -6.80
C VAL A 50 16.25 -9.22 -5.43
N ILE A 51 15.00 -9.28 -5.01
CA ILE A 51 14.60 -9.90 -3.76
C ILE A 51 13.98 -11.27 -4.07
N ASP A 52 14.77 -12.31 -3.87
CA ASP A 52 14.34 -13.70 -3.99
C ASP A 52 13.45 -14.08 -2.79
N ASP A 53 12.13 -14.08 -3.00
CA ASP A 53 11.14 -14.38 -1.97
C ASP A 53 10.93 -15.88 -1.78
N GLY A 54 12.03 -16.59 -1.49
CA GLY A 54 12.04 -18.02 -1.21
C GLY A 54 11.74 -18.87 -2.45
N SER A 55 12.44 -18.62 -3.56
CA SER A 55 12.32 -19.43 -4.79
C SER A 55 12.74 -20.87 -4.56
N THR A 56 12.10 -21.77 -5.29
CA THR A 56 12.33 -23.21 -5.26
C THR A 56 13.00 -23.74 -6.54
N ASP A 57 13.11 -22.87 -7.55
CA ASP A 57 13.84 -23.10 -8.78
C ASP A 57 15.30 -22.60 -8.67
N ARG A 58 16.01 -22.52 -9.81
CA ARG A 58 17.39 -22.05 -9.89
C ARG A 58 17.55 -20.52 -9.72
N THR A 59 16.49 -19.77 -9.38
CA THR A 59 16.57 -18.29 -9.27
C THR A 59 17.70 -17.82 -8.36
N GLY A 60 17.86 -18.45 -7.18
CA GLY A 60 18.89 -18.05 -6.22
C GLY A 60 20.32 -18.31 -6.72
N GLU A 61 20.56 -19.46 -7.36
CA GLU A 61 21.87 -19.82 -7.95
C GLU A 61 22.22 -18.89 -9.11
N LEU A 62 21.26 -18.65 -9.99
CA LEU A 62 21.40 -17.80 -11.15
C LEU A 62 21.70 -16.35 -10.76
N LEU A 63 21.13 -15.83 -9.68
CA LEU A 63 21.43 -14.48 -9.19
C LEU A 63 22.91 -14.34 -8.80
N GLU A 64 23.54 -15.35 -8.19
CA GLU A 64 24.96 -15.31 -7.87
C GLU A 64 25.84 -15.33 -9.14
N GLU A 65 25.45 -16.12 -10.16
CA GLU A 65 26.12 -16.12 -11.45
C GLU A 65 26.02 -14.75 -12.17
N LEU A 66 24.82 -14.15 -12.15
CA LEU A 66 24.55 -12.88 -12.82
C LEU A 66 25.24 -11.67 -12.18
N LYS A 67 25.59 -11.71 -10.88
CA LYS A 67 26.38 -10.67 -10.22
C LYS A 67 27.75 -10.45 -10.90
N GLY A 68 28.36 -11.52 -11.39
CA GLY A 68 29.63 -11.42 -12.14
C GLY A 68 29.48 -10.70 -13.48
N LYS A 69 28.30 -10.76 -14.11
CA LYS A 69 27.99 -10.13 -15.39
C LYS A 69 27.47 -8.69 -15.22
N HIS A 70 26.72 -8.42 -14.16
CA HIS A 70 26.04 -7.14 -13.90
C HIS A 70 26.51 -6.51 -12.58
N PRO A 71 27.52 -5.62 -12.59
CA PRO A 71 28.05 -5.01 -11.36
C PRO A 71 27.03 -4.19 -10.56
N PHE A 72 25.95 -3.74 -11.20
CA PHE A 72 24.83 -3.02 -10.57
C PHE A 72 23.84 -3.94 -9.85
N LEU A 73 23.97 -5.27 -10.03
CA LEU A 73 23.07 -6.25 -9.43
C LEU A 73 23.44 -6.51 -7.97
N ARG A 74 22.43 -6.43 -7.11
CA ARG A 74 22.46 -6.91 -5.73
C ARG A 74 21.30 -7.86 -5.51
N SER A 75 21.43 -8.79 -4.57
CA SER A 75 20.36 -9.72 -4.23
C SER A 75 20.14 -9.77 -2.73
N VAL A 76 18.87 -9.97 -2.34
CA VAL A 76 18.44 -10.31 -0.99
C VAL A 76 17.63 -11.59 -1.08
N ARG A 77 17.90 -12.59 -0.22
CA ARG A 77 17.20 -13.87 -0.25
C ARG A 77 16.45 -14.13 1.03
N HIS A 78 15.17 -14.47 0.91
CA HIS A 78 14.35 -14.97 2.00
C HIS A 78 14.45 -16.50 2.10
N ARG A 79 14.47 -17.04 3.32
CA ARG A 79 14.48 -18.52 3.54
C ARG A 79 13.16 -19.17 3.12
N ALA A 80 12.05 -18.41 3.14
CA ALA A 80 10.72 -18.85 2.75
C ALA A 80 9.95 -17.67 2.18
N ARG A 81 8.88 -17.94 1.44
CA ARG A 81 8.00 -16.91 0.87
C ARG A 81 7.38 -16.02 1.95
N ARG A 82 7.60 -14.71 1.86
CA ARG A 82 7.07 -13.69 2.77
C ARG A 82 6.07 -12.75 2.09
N GLY A 83 6.01 -12.75 0.78
CA GLY A 83 5.12 -11.92 -0.04
C GLY A 83 5.74 -10.60 -0.49
N ILE A 84 5.08 -9.96 -1.46
CA ILE A 84 5.61 -8.76 -2.16
C ILE A 84 5.88 -7.61 -1.19
N ALA A 85 5.02 -7.37 -0.20
CA ALA A 85 5.19 -6.28 0.76
C ALA A 85 6.50 -6.42 1.56
N GLU A 86 6.78 -7.61 2.08
CA GLU A 86 8.01 -7.89 2.83
C GLU A 86 9.23 -7.93 1.91
N ALA A 87 9.08 -8.43 0.67
CA ALA A 87 10.15 -8.39 -0.31
C ALA A 87 10.56 -6.95 -0.64
N LEU A 88 9.60 -6.06 -0.88
CA LEU A 88 9.86 -4.64 -1.11
C LEU A 88 10.48 -3.96 0.12
N ARG A 89 10.06 -4.32 1.33
CA ARG A 89 10.66 -3.81 2.56
C ARG A 89 12.12 -4.24 2.71
N SER A 90 12.42 -5.52 2.45
CA SER A 90 13.80 -6.03 2.47
C SER A 90 14.67 -5.36 1.39
N GLY A 91 14.11 -5.13 0.20
CA GLY A 91 14.76 -4.37 -0.86
C GLY A 91 15.03 -2.93 -0.46
N TYR A 92 14.06 -2.25 0.15
CA TYR A 92 14.21 -0.90 0.67
C TYR A 92 15.35 -0.78 1.70
N LEU A 93 15.42 -1.70 2.65
CA LEU A 93 16.49 -1.71 3.66
C LEU A 93 17.88 -1.94 3.05
N ALA A 94 17.97 -2.66 1.93
CA ALA A 94 19.20 -2.88 1.20
C ALA A 94 19.53 -1.73 0.22
N ALA A 95 18.55 -0.93 -0.17
CA ALA A 95 18.67 0.12 -1.18
C ALA A 95 19.53 1.30 -0.69
N LYS A 96 20.28 1.89 -1.61
CA LYS A 96 21.12 3.07 -1.38
C LYS A 96 20.62 4.32 -2.09
N GLY A 97 19.76 4.16 -3.12
CA GLY A 97 19.25 5.26 -3.93
C GLY A 97 18.28 6.16 -3.21
N GLY A 98 18.26 7.44 -3.57
CA GLY A 98 17.26 8.41 -3.12
C GLY A 98 15.91 8.22 -3.80
N VAL A 99 15.88 7.65 -5.01
CA VAL A 99 14.67 7.26 -5.74
C VAL A 99 14.59 5.74 -5.76
N LEU A 100 13.44 5.22 -5.35
CA LEU A 100 13.13 3.80 -5.36
C LEU A 100 12.16 3.49 -6.50
N VAL A 101 12.36 2.35 -7.17
CA VAL A 101 11.48 1.91 -8.25
C VAL A 101 10.99 0.50 -7.93
N PHE A 102 9.69 0.30 -7.83
CA PHE A 102 9.09 -1.03 -7.80
C PHE A 102 8.87 -1.53 -9.23
N TYR A 103 9.49 -2.64 -9.58
CA TYR A 103 9.38 -3.25 -10.89
C TYR A 103 9.33 -4.77 -10.82
N PRO A 104 8.33 -5.44 -11.44
CA PRO A 104 8.24 -6.90 -11.45
C PRO A 104 9.22 -7.52 -12.47
N ALA A 105 9.73 -8.73 -12.17
CA ALA A 105 10.69 -9.44 -13.02
C ALA A 105 10.06 -10.10 -14.26
N ASP A 106 8.74 -10.18 -14.36
CA ASP A 106 8.01 -11.02 -15.34
C ASP A 106 7.96 -10.44 -16.78
N LEU A 107 8.64 -9.32 -17.01
CA LEU A 107 8.75 -8.62 -18.29
C LEU A 107 7.39 -8.20 -18.90
N GLN A 108 6.31 -8.19 -18.12
CA GLN A 108 5.06 -7.56 -18.54
C GLN A 108 5.21 -6.04 -18.71
N PHE A 109 6.18 -5.45 -18.01
CA PHE A 109 6.66 -4.09 -18.19
C PHE A 109 8.14 -4.16 -18.52
N LYS A 110 8.55 -3.47 -19.57
CA LYS A 110 9.95 -3.50 -19.99
C LYS A 110 10.77 -2.48 -19.21
N PRO A 111 11.98 -2.85 -18.74
CA PRO A 111 12.88 -1.95 -18.02
C PRO A 111 13.21 -0.64 -18.73
N GLU A 112 13.03 -0.55 -20.06
CA GLU A 112 13.22 0.68 -20.84
C GLU A 112 12.32 1.86 -20.39
N ASP A 113 11.20 1.56 -19.69
CA ASP A 113 10.32 2.58 -19.12
C ASP A 113 10.79 3.10 -17.75
N ILE A 114 11.75 2.45 -17.10
CA ILE A 114 12.25 2.87 -15.76
C ILE A 114 12.76 4.31 -15.77
N PRO A 115 13.60 4.74 -16.71
CA PRO A 115 14.07 6.13 -16.75
C PRO A 115 12.94 7.15 -16.93
N ARG A 116 11.85 6.80 -17.63
CA ARG A 116 10.67 7.66 -17.78
C ARG A 116 9.90 7.83 -16.47
N LEU A 117 9.87 6.80 -15.63
CA LEU A 117 9.28 6.87 -14.29
C LEU A 117 10.13 7.73 -13.34
N VAL A 118 11.44 7.63 -13.45
CA VAL A 118 12.40 8.27 -12.54
C VAL A 118 12.62 9.75 -12.88
N GLY A 119 12.63 10.09 -14.17
CA GLY A 119 12.95 11.44 -14.67
C GLY A 119 12.23 12.58 -13.95
N PRO A 120 10.87 12.58 -13.85
CA PRO A 120 10.15 13.65 -13.18
C PRO A 120 10.47 13.78 -11.69
N ILE A 121 10.88 12.68 -11.02
CA ILE A 121 11.26 12.72 -9.61
C ILE A 121 12.63 13.37 -9.43
N LEU A 122 13.59 13.00 -10.28
CA LEU A 122 14.94 13.60 -10.27
C LEU A 122 14.90 15.07 -10.66
N ALA A 123 13.98 15.47 -11.56
CA ALA A 123 13.73 16.86 -11.91
C ALA A 123 13.00 17.66 -10.81
N GLY A 124 12.51 17.01 -9.75
CA GLY A 124 11.75 17.69 -8.69
C GLY A 124 10.31 18.06 -9.08
N GLU A 125 9.79 17.53 -10.18
CA GLU A 125 8.45 17.81 -10.69
C GLU A 125 7.37 16.99 -9.98
N SER A 126 7.74 15.83 -9.41
CA SER A 126 6.83 14.93 -8.70
C SER A 126 7.59 14.15 -7.63
N ASP A 127 6.89 13.75 -6.56
CA ASP A 127 7.46 12.91 -5.51
C ASP A 127 7.29 11.43 -5.80
N MET A 128 6.26 11.10 -6.60
CA MET A 128 5.95 9.74 -7.01
C MET A 128 5.41 9.72 -8.44
N VAL A 129 5.89 8.77 -9.24
CA VAL A 129 5.39 8.53 -10.60
C VAL A 129 4.90 7.09 -10.69
N THR A 130 3.66 6.90 -11.11
CA THR A 130 3.09 5.56 -11.34
C THR A 130 2.78 5.34 -12.81
N GLY A 131 2.99 4.11 -13.28
CA GLY A 131 2.58 3.71 -14.61
C GLY A 131 1.08 3.40 -14.64
N PHE A 132 0.38 3.75 -15.70
CA PHE A 132 -0.93 3.17 -15.99
C PHE A 132 -0.86 2.30 -17.26
N LYS A 133 -1.54 1.15 -17.21
CA LYS A 133 -1.50 0.16 -18.28
C LYS A 133 -2.12 0.69 -19.56
N GLN A 134 -1.38 0.59 -20.66
CA GLN A 134 -1.91 0.79 -22.01
C GLN A 134 -2.05 -0.56 -22.72
N GLY A 135 -3.19 -0.77 -23.39
CA GLY A 135 -3.46 -1.96 -24.17
C GLY A 135 -4.68 -2.75 -23.68
N LYS A 136 -5.09 -3.76 -24.47
CA LYS A 136 -6.15 -4.70 -24.11
C LYS A 136 -5.55 -5.83 -23.28
N TYR A 137 -6.13 -6.15 -22.12
CA TYR A 137 -5.71 -7.27 -21.28
C TYR A 137 -6.93 -8.02 -20.72
N GLU A 138 -6.76 -9.33 -20.50
CA GLU A 138 -7.85 -10.26 -20.16
C GLU A 138 -8.67 -9.88 -18.92
N LYS A 139 -8.09 -9.15 -17.97
CA LYS A 139 -8.73 -8.77 -16.70
C LYS A 139 -9.12 -7.29 -16.64
N ALA A 140 -9.28 -6.63 -17.80
CA ALA A 140 -9.58 -5.18 -17.86
C ALA A 140 -10.85 -4.81 -17.09
N PHE A 141 -11.92 -5.60 -17.19
CA PHE A 141 -13.19 -5.36 -16.51
C PHE A 141 -13.05 -5.39 -14.98
N VAL A 142 -12.40 -6.44 -14.44
CA VAL A 142 -12.18 -6.57 -12.98
C VAL A 142 -11.29 -5.45 -12.46
N SER A 143 -10.23 -5.13 -13.20
CA SER A 143 -9.35 -4.02 -12.86
C SER A 143 -10.09 -2.68 -12.89
N SER A 144 -11.00 -2.48 -13.85
CA SER A 144 -11.81 -1.26 -13.97
C SER A 144 -12.74 -1.07 -12.76
N ILE A 145 -13.44 -2.13 -12.32
CA ILE A 145 -14.29 -2.07 -11.12
C ILE A 145 -13.44 -1.74 -9.88
N TYR A 146 -12.31 -2.44 -9.71
CA TYR A 146 -11.41 -2.20 -8.58
C TYR A 146 -10.89 -0.76 -8.57
N ASN A 147 -10.43 -0.26 -9.70
CA ASN A 147 -9.93 1.10 -9.83
C ASN A 147 -11.02 2.16 -9.66
N TRP A 148 -12.25 1.88 -10.14
CA TRP A 148 -13.40 2.75 -9.90
C TRP A 148 -13.75 2.84 -8.42
N LEU A 149 -13.85 1.70 -7.74
CA LEU A 149 -14.13 1.63 -6.31
C LEU A 149 -13.04 2.35 -5.50
N SER A 150 -11.77 2.12 -5.84
CA SER A 150 -10.64 2.78 -5.20
C SER A 150 -10.69 4.30 -5.36
N ARG A 151 -10.96 4.81 -6.55
CA ARG A 151 -11.09 6.25 -6.81
C ARG A 151 -12.24 6.87 -6.02
N SER A 152 -13.38 6.17 -5.97
CA SER A 152 -14.56 6.63 -5.23
C SER A 152 -14.34 6.66 -3.72
N LEU A 153 -13.63 5.66 -3.17
CA LEU A 153 -13.39 5.56 -1.73
C LEU A 153 -12.29 6.50 -1.23
N PHE A 154 -11.25 6.72 -2.04
CA PHE A 154 -10.05 7.46 -1.60
C PHE A 154 -9.92 8.86 -2.20
N ASP A 155 -10.85 9.27 -3.06
CA ASP A 155 -10.83 10.57 -3.77
C ASP A 155 -9.50 10.84 -4.48
N ILE A 156 -8.96 9.80 -5.15
CA ILE A 156 -7.71 9.89 -5.89
C ILE A 156 -7.95 9.95 -7.40
N ARG A 157 -7.13 10.74 -8.09
CA ARG A 157 -7.26 10.93 -9.56
C ARG A 157 -6.51 9.89 -10.39
N VAL A 158 -5.81 8.94 -9.74
CA VAL A 158 -4.95 7.95 -10.38
C VAL A 158 -5.78 6.85 -11.04
N LYS A 159 -5.38 6.43 -12.25
CA LYS A 159 -6.08 5.42 -13.06
C LYS A 159 -5.79 3.99 -12.64
N ASP A 160 -4.55 3.69 -12.18
CA ASP A 160 -4.14 2.35 -11.78
C ASP A 160 -3.28 2.37 -10.51
N LEU A 161 -3.80 1.77 -9.43
CA LEU A 161 -3.10 1.70 -8.14
C LEU A 161 -2.04 0.60 -8.08
N ASN A 162 -2.21 -0.44 -8.90
CA ASN A 162 -1.43 -1.68 -8.81
C ASN A 162 -0.46 -1.84 -9.99
N ASN A 163 0.39 -0.84 -10.22
CA ASN A 163 1.33 -0.88 -11.32
C ASN A 163 2.75 -0.58 -10.87
N VAL A 164 3.69 -0.59 -11.83
CA VAL A 164 5.07 -0.13 -11.63
C VAL A 164 5.06 1.32 -11.16
N LYS A 165 5.97 1.66 -10.27
CA LYS A 165 6.03 2.99 -9.70
C LYS A 165 7.44 3.35 -9.26
N ALA A 166 7.80 4.61 -9.44
CA ALA A 166 8.99 5.23 -8.87
C ALA A 166 8.57 6.24 -7.81
N TYR A 167 9.34 6.39 -6.75
CA TYR A 167 8.99 7.26 -5.63
C TYR A 167 10.23 7.67 -4.83
N ARG A 168 10.18 8.82 -4.18
CA ARG A 168 11.21 9.26 -3.24
C ARG A 168 11.31 8.29 -2.07
N ARG A 169 12.52 8.06 -1.58
CA ARG A 169 12.79 7.15 -0.47
C ARG A 169 11.96 7.48 0.78
N GLU A 170 11.74 8.75 1.05
CA GLU A 170 10.96 9.26 2.19
C GLU A 170 9.51 8.72 2.23
N ILE A 171 8.92 8.49 1.07
CA ILE A 171 7.58 7.89 0.97
C ILE A 171 7.55 6.49 1.58
N MET A 172 8.67 5.74 1.46
CA MET A 172 8.77 4.41 2.04
C MET A 172 8.92 4.44 3.57
N ASP A 173 9.62 5.44 4.12
CA ASP A 173 9.80 5.62 5.56
C ASP A 173 8.45 5.83 6.27
N ALA A 174 7.53 6.49 5.59
CA ALA A 174 6.20 6.81 6.10
C ALA A 174 5.17 5.66 5.94
N GLN A 175 5.55 4.53 5.30
CA GLN A 175 4.59 3.43 5.08
C GLN A 175 4.32 2.62 6.35
N PRO A 176 3.04 2.29 6.63
CA PRO A 176 2.68 1.47 7.78
C PRO A 176 3.18 0.03 7.63
N SER A 177 3.56 -0.59 8.75
CA SER A 177 3.92 -2.00 8.80
C SER A 177 2.67 -2.90 8.74
N ARG A 178 1.98 -2.93 7.59
CA ARG A 178 0.82 -3.80 7.36
C ARG A 178 1.04 -4.69 6.13
N PRO A 179 0.46 -5.89 6.08
CA PRO A 179 0.42 -6.67 4.86
C PRO A 179 -0.20 -5.86 3.72
N ASP A 180 0.29 -6.06 2.49
CA ASP A 180 -0.26 -5.44 1.27
C ASP A 180 -0.22 -3.89 1.19
N TRP A 181 0.55 -3.19 2.07
CA TRP A 181 0.73 -1.73 2.03
C TRP A 181 1.13 -1.22 0.63
N HIS A 182 1.87 -2.01 -0.13
CA HIS A 182 2.35 -1.66 -1.47
C HIS A 182 1.23 -1.37 -2.48
N ARG A 183 0.01 -1.89 -2.25
CA ARG A 183 -1.17 -1.63 -3.09
C ARG A 183 -1.76 -0.26 -2.82
N TYR A 184 -1.58 0.25 -1.61
CA TYR A 184 -2.17 1.52 -1.16
C TYR A 184 -1.14 2.63 -1.02
N MET A 185 0.11 2.38 -1.44
CA MET A 185 1.21 3.34 -1.36
C MET A 185 0.84 4.68 -1.99
N ILE A 186 0.15 4.68 -3.14
CA ILE A 186 -0.30 5.89 -3.83
C ILE A 186 -1.29 6.67 -2.96
N VAL A 187 -2.27 5.98 -2.38
CA VAL A 187 -3.27 6.58 -1.50
C VAL A 187 -2.61 7.22 -0.28
N LEU A 188 -1.70 6.48 0.37
CA LEU A 188 -0.99 6.93 1.55
C LEU A 188 -0.07 8.11 1.25
N ALA A 189 0.67 8.07 0.14
CA ALA A 189 1.51 9.16 -0.31
C ALA A 189 0.69 10.45 -0.58
N THR A 190 -0.42 10.33 -1.30
CA THR A 190 -1.32 11.47 -1.59
C THR A 190 -1.88 12.08 -0.30
N GLN A 191 -2.27 11.26 0.69
CA GLN A 191 -2.78 11.76 1.97
C GLN A 191 -1.71 12.45 2.83
N GLN A 192 -0.46 12.08 2.66
CA GLN A 192 0.69 12.73 3.29
C GLN A 192 1.12 14.02 2.58
N GLY A 193 0.45 14.37 1.48
CA GLY A 193 0.72 15.59 0.72
C GLY A 193 1.77 15.45 -0.38
N TYR A 194 2.24 14.23 -0.66
CA TYR A 194 3.16 14.00 -1.78
C TYR A 194 2.45 14.13 -3.13
N THR A 195 3.16 14.70 -4.09
CA THR A 195 2.68 14.84 -5.47
C THR A 195 2.82 13.52 -6.22
N VAL A 196 1.73 13.09 -6.87
CA VAL A 196 1.69 11.83 -7.64
C VAL A 196 1.33 12.12 -9.09
N THR A 197 2.18 11.69 -10.01
CA THR A 197 1.99 11.82 -11.47
C THR A 197 1.84 10.44 -12.11
N GLU A 198 1.09 10.35 -13.20
CA GLU A 198 0.91 9.11 -13.96
C GLU A 198 1.52 9.23 -15.35
N ILE A 199 2.21 8.17 -15.78
CA ILE A 199 2.65 8.03 -17.17
C ILE A 199 2.08 6.75 -17.80
N PRO A 200 1.80 6.76 -19.11
CA PRO A 200 1.39 5.55 -19.81
C PRO A 200 2.57 4.57 -19.95
N VAL A 201 2.33 3.31 -19.58
CA VAL A 201 3.31 2.23 -19.71
C VAL A 201 2.67 1.07 -20.48
N PRO A 202 3.29 0.62 -21.61
CA PRO A 202 2.79 -0.50 -22.37
C PRO A 202 2.79 -1.79 -21.54
N LEU A 203 1.72 -2.56 -21.65
CA LEU A 203 1.61 -3.88 -21.04
C LEU A 203 1.87 -4.95 -22.11
N TYR A 204 2.87 -5.77 -21.89
CA TYR A 204 3.24 -6.88 -22.77
C TYR A 204 2.74 -8.22 -22.22
N PRO A 205 2.57 -9.24 -23.08
CA PRO A 205 2.40 -10.60 -22.61
C PRO A 205 3.57 -11.01 -21.72
N ARG A 206 3.31 -11.82 -20.69
CA ARG A 206 4.36 -12.35 -19.82
C ARG A 206 5.35 -13.15 -20.63
N HIS A 207 6.65 -12.94 -20.40
CA HIS A 207 7.71 -13.64 -21.14
C HIS A 207 7.75 -15.13 -20.78
N ALA A 208 7.74 -15.45 -19.47
CA ALA A 208 7.72 -16.81 -18.95
C ALA A 208 6.92 -16.91 -17.64
N GLY A 209 6.51 -18.15 -17.27
CA GLY A 209 5.81 -18.43 -16.01
C GLY A 209 4.29 -18.28 -16.08
N LYS A 210 3.61 -18.65 -14.99
CA LYS A 210 2.14 -18.61 -14.86
C LYS A 210 1.71 -17.52 -13.87
N SER A 211 0.56 -16.87 -14.15
CA SER A 211 -0.03 -15.89 -13.22
C SER A 211 -0.33 -16.54 -11.87
N LYS A 212 0.28 -16.02 -10.81
CA LYS A 212 0.06 -16.44 -9.41
C LYS A 212 -1.21 -15.83 -8.80
N PHE A 213 -1.98 -15.02 -9.58
CA PHE A 213 -3.19 -14.35 -9.13
C PHE A 213 -4.45 -15.06 -9.64
N GLY A 214 -5.14 -15.79 -8.75
CA GLY A 214 -6.43 -16.42 -9.02
C GLY A 214 -7.62 -15.48 -8.77
N ILE A 215 -8.78 -15.79 -9.39
CA ILE A 215 -10.06 -15.03 -9.26
C ILE A 215 -10.56 -15.03 -7.81
N GLY A 216 -10.27 -16.06 -7.01
CA GLY A 216 -10.66 -16.16 -5.59
C GLY A 216 -10.08 -15.08 -4.67
N ARG A 217 -9.13 -14.26 -5.14
CA ARG A 217 -8.56 -13.12 -4.38
C ARG A 217 -9.33 -11.81 -4.55
N ILE A 218 -10.31 -11.74 -5.45
CA ILE A 218 -11.09 -10.51 -5.67
C ILE A 218 -11.85 -10.09 -4.41
N PRO A 219 -12.62 -10.98 -3.73
CA PRO A 219 -13.30 -10.61 -2.48
C PRO A 219 -12.35 -10.14 -1.39
N VAL A 220 -11.21 -10.81 -1.26
CA VAL A 220 -10.16 -10.42 -0.30
C VAL A 220 -9.63 -9.02 -0.61
N GLY A 221 -9.37 -8.71 -1.89
CA GLY A 221 -8.91 -7.38 -2.29
C GLY A 221 -9.94 -6.27 -2.02
N VAL A 222 -11.23 -6.55 -2.13
CA VAL A 222 -12.31 -5.60 -1.77
C VAL A 222 -12.36 -5.40 -0.26
N LEU A 223 -12.27 -6.46 0.53
CA LEU A 223 -12.25 -6.36 2.00
C LEU A 223 -11.00 -5.60 2.49
N ASP A 224 -9.83 -5.85 1.88
CA ASP A 224 -8.60 -5.10 2.16
C ASP A 224 -8.80 -3.60 1.86
N MET A 225 -9.43 -3.28 0.73
CA MET A 225 -9.71 -1.90 0.35
C MET A 225 -10.64 -1.21 1.34
N LEU A 226 -11.72 -1.87 1.75
CA LEU A 226 -12.63 -1.36 2.77
C LEU A 226 -11.92 -1.18 4.12
N SER A 227 -11.03 -2.10 4.49
CA SER A 227 -10.23 -2.00 5.72
C SER A 227 -9.31 -0.77 5.68
N VAL A 228 -8.64 -0.52 4.55
CA VAL A 228 -7.78 0.67 4.39
C VAL A 228 -8.61 1.94 4.42
N TRP A 229 -9.72 1.98 3.68
CA TRP A 229 -10.62 3.13 3.68
C TRP A 229 -11.13 3.44 5.08
N PHE A 230 -11.54 2.41 5.82
CA PHE A 230 -11.98 2.55 7.19
C PHE A 230 -10.87 3.11 8.09
N GLU A 231 -9.67 2.56 7.99
CA GLU A 231 -8.51 3.03 8.77
C GLU A 231 -8.18 4.50 8.48
N LEU A 232 -8.21 4.90 7.21
CA LEU A 232 -7.91 6.27 6.80
C LEU A 232 -9.02 7.26 7.20
N ARG A 233 -10.28 6.83 7.15
CA ARG A 233 -11.43 7.70 7.43
C ARG A 233 -11.75 7.81 8.92
N PHE A 234 -11.65 6.70 9.63
CA PHE A 234 -12.10 6.58 11.03
C PHE A 234 -11.01 6.11 12.00
N GLY A 235 -9.85 5.70 11.50
CA GLY A 235 -8.78 5.14 12.33
C GLY A 235 -8.20 6.09 13.37
N GLN A 236 -8.40 7.40 13.20
CA GLN A 236 -8.02 8.41 14.21
C GLN A 236 -9.16 8.77 15.17
N LYS A 237 -10.41 8.55 14.78
CA LYS A 237 -11.62 8.88 15.57
C LYS A 237 -12.70 7.80 15.41
N PRO A 238 -12.46 6.55 15.85
CA PRO A 238 -13.41 5.45 15.70
C PRO A 238 -14.71 5.69 16.46
N LEU A 239 -14.66 6.41 17.59
CA LEU A 239 -15.83 6.78 18.38
C LEU A 239 -16.84 7.59 17.56
N LEU A 240 -16.36 8.39 16.59
CA LEU A 240 -17.26 9.19 15.78
C LEU A 240 -18.19 8.31 14.94
N LEU A 241 -17.71 7.20 14.37
CA LEU A 241 -18.57 6.28 13.63
C LEU A 241 -19.39 5.37 14.54
N PHE A 242 -18.70 4.61 15.39
CA PHE A 242 -19.36 3.60 16.23
C PHE A 242 -20.19 4.24 17.33
N GLY A 243 -19.73 5.36 17.90
CA GLY A 243 -20.45 6.09 18.92
C GLY A 243 -21.73 6.74 18.38
N MET A 244 -21.69 7.36 17.19
CA MET A 244 -22.88 7.92 16.56
C MET A 244 -23.89 6.84 16.20
N LEU A 245 -23.44 5.72 15.61
CA LEU A 245 -24.30 4.60 15.28
C LEU A 245 -24.91 3.99 16.54
N GLY A 246 -24.11 3.82 17.58
CA GLY A 246 -24.55 3.33 18.88
C GLY A 246 -25.58 4.25 19.53
N ALA A 247 -25.33 5.57 19.55
CA ALA A 247 -26.25 6.56 20.07
C ALA A 247 -27.57 6.61 19.30
N ALA A 248 -27.52 6.52 17.96
CA ALA A 248 -28.70 6.48 17.11
C ALA A 248 -29.57 5.24 17.39
N LEU A 249 -28.97 4.05 17.48
CA LEU A 249 -29.67 2.82 17.82
C LEU A 249 -30.27 2.90 19.24
N PHE A 250 -29.52 3.39 20.20
CA PHE A 250 -29.95 3.55 21.56
C PHE A 250 -31.16 4.51 21.65
N ALA A 251 -31.07 5.67 20.99
CA ALA A 251 -32.17 6.64 20.94
C ALA A 251 -33.42 6.04 20.25
N THR A 252 -33.26 5.29 19.16
CA THR A 252 -34.35 4.61 18.47
C THR A 252 -35.02 3.59 19.39
N GLY A 253 -34.25 2.76 20.07
CA GLY A 253 -34.77 1.79 21.03
C GLY A 253 -35.48 2.45 22.21
N PHE A 254 -34.92 3.55 22.72
CA PHE A 254 -35.52 4.31 23.84
C PHE A 254 -36.85 4.96 23.44
N VAL A 255 -36.92 5.64 22.30
CA VAL A 255 -38.15 6.26 21.80
C VAL A 255 -39.20 5.19 21.50
N ALA A 256 -38.85 4.09 20.85
CA ALA A 256 -39.75 2.96 20.61
C ALA A 256 -40.27 2.35 21.95
N GLY A 257 -39.42 2.30 22.98
CA GLY A 257 -39.77 1.86 24.31
C GLY A 257 -40.82 2.75 24.99
N LEU A 258 -40.63 4.08 24.89
CA LEU A 258 -41.61 5.05 25.41
C LEU A 258 -42.94 4.93 24.69
N VAL A 259 -42.97 4.78 23.37
CA VAL A 259 -44.17 4.60 22.57
C VAL A 259 -44.87 3.28 22.93
N ALA A 260 -44.14 2.18 23.07
CA ALA A 260 -44.67 0.88 23.44
C ALA A 260 -45.28 0.91 24.86
N LEU A 261 -44.61 1.60 25.78
CA LEU A 261 -45.10 1.80 27.15
C LEU A 261 -46.41 2.62 27.18
N TYR A 262 -46.46 3.70 26.42
CA TYR A 262 -47.65 4.53 26.26
C TYR A 262 -48.82 3.70 25.71
N MET A 263 -48.61 2.91 24.65
CA MET A 263 -49.65 2.04 24.07
C MET A 263 -50.10 0.95 25.03
N LEU A 264 -49.23 0.41 25.85
CA LEU A 264 -49.58 -0.58 26.87
C LEU A 264 -50.53 0.02 27.89
N PHE A 265 -50.29 1.23 28.39
CA PHE A 265 -51.11 1.89 29.41
C PHE A 265 -52.43 2.47 28.87
N THR A 266 -52.48 2.95 27.63
CA THR A 266 -53.68 3.59 27.07
C THR A 266 -54.55 2.67 26.27
N ALA A 267 -53.99 1.73 25.52
CA ALA A 267 -54.72 0.84 24.62
C ALA A 267 -54.73 -0.64 25.06
N ASN A 268 -54.02 -0.98 26.13
CA ASN A 268 -53.86 -2.35 26.65
C ASN A 268 -53.33 -3.35 25.57
N VAL A 269 -52.51 -2.84 24.62
CA VAL A 269 -51.96 -3.64 23.52
C VAL A 269 -50.56 -4.12 23.88
N GLY A 270 -50.43 -5.43 24.05
CA GLY A 270 -49.11 -6.07 24.29
C GLY A 270 -48.35 -6.34 22.99
N LEU A 271 -47.37 -5.50 22.63
CA LEU A 271 -46.57 -5.59 21.41
C LEU A 271 -45.28 -6.41 21.64
N ARG A 272 -45.38 -7.75 21.81
CA ARG A 272 -44.21 -8.62 22.08
C ARG A 272 -43.09 -8.44 21.06
N ALA A 273 -43.40 -8.38 19.76
CA ALA A 273 -42.40 -8.19 18.70
C ALA A 273 -41.65 -6.84 18.82
N VAL A 274 -42.36 -5.79 19.25
CA VAL A 274 -41.77 -4.46 19.47
C VAL A 274 -40.77 -4.48 20.62
N TRP A 275 -41.05 -5.19 21.69
CA TRP A 275 -40.11 -5.35 22.82
C TRP A 275 -38.81 -6.02 22.39
N THR A 276 -38.88 -7.05 21.54
CA THR A 276 -37.69 -7.69 21.00
C THR A 276 -36.84 -6.71 20.17
N VAL A 277 -37.47 -5.87 19.34
CA VAL A 277 -36.78 -4.84 18.57
C VAL A 277 -36.11 -3.80 19.49
N ILE A 278 -36.85 -3.36 20.54
CA ILE A 278 -36.30 -2.39 21.52
C ILE A 278 -35.06 -2.95 22.20
N GLN A 279 -35.15 -4.18 22.71
CA GLN A 279 -34.03 -4.85 23.37
C GLN A 279 -32.83 -4.97 22.41
N THR A 280 -33.08 -5.39 21.17
CA THR A 280 -32.03 -5.52 20.15
C THR A 280 -31.36 -4.17 19.89
N CYS A 281 -32.12 -3.10 19.71
CA CYS A 281 -31.59 -1.74 19.49
C CYS A 281 -30.75 -1.26 20.69
N LEU A 282 -31.22 -1.46 21.91
CA LEU A 282 -30.48 -1.03 23.12
C LEU A 282 -29.17 -1.81 23.30
N ILE A 283 -29.22 -3.16 23.10
CA ILE A 283 -28.04 -4.02 23.23
C ILE A 283 -27.03 -3.67 22.14
N LEU A 284 -27.41 -3.60 20.85
CA LEU A 284 -26.54 -3.25 19.76
C LEU A 284 -26.00 -1.84 19.91
N GLY A 285 -26.84 -0.89 20.34
CA GLY A 285 -26.41 0.48 20.62
C GLY A 285 -25.31 0.54 21.67
N GLY A 286 -25.46 -0.20 22.78
CA GLY A 286 -24.45 -0.34 23.82
C GLY A 286 -23.15 -0.98 23.31
N ILE A 287 -23.25 -2.05 22.51
CA ILE A 287 -22.09 -2.72 21.91
C ILE A 287 -21.33 -1.79 20.97
N PHE A 288 -22.03 -1.11 20.06
CA PHE A 288 -21.35 -0.15 19.14
C PHE A 288 -20.71 0.99 19.90
N PHE A 289 -21.37 1.55 20.91
CA PHE A 289 -20.81 2.64 21.72
C PHE A 289 -19.55 2.19 22.48
N ALA A 290 -19.59 1.02 23.13
CA ALA A 290 -18.43 0.43 23.80
C ALA A 290 -17.27 0.16 22.81
N THR A 291 -17.59 -0.39 21.62
CA THR A 291 -16.62 -0.59 20.55
C THR A 291 -15.98 0.74 20.10
N GLY A 292 -16.77 1.80 20.02
CA GLY A 292 -16.27 3.13 19.69
C GLY A 292 -15.26 3.65 20.72
N ILE A 293 -15.57 3.50 22.02
CA ILE A 293 -14.66 3.90 23.12
C ILE A 293 -13.36 3.09 23.06
N LEU A 294 -13.46 1.78 22.91
CA LEU A 294 -12.26 0.92 22.81
C LEU A 294 -11.41 1.28 21.59
N GLY A 295 -12.05 1.52 20.45
CA GLY A 295 -11.36 1.99 19.25
C GLY A 295 -10.64 3.31 19.44
N GLU A 296 -11.24 4.28 20.11
CA GLU A 296 -10.65 5.58 20.44
C GLU A 296 -9.41 5.41 21.33
N GLN A 297 -9.50 4.58 22.35
CA GLN A 297 -8.35 4.26 23.21
C GLN A 297 -7.17 3.66 22.43
N ILE A 298 -7.46 2.72 21.53
CA ILE A 298 -6.44 2.12 20.64
C ILE A 298 -5.84 3.20 19.73
N ALA A 299 -6.65 4.11 19.20
CA ALA A 299 -6.17 5.19 18.34
C ALA A 299 -5.22 6.14 19.07
N VAL A 300 -5.54 6.51 20.31
CA VAL A 300 -4.68 7.33 21.18
C VAL A 300 -3.36 6.62 21.47
N GLN A 301 -3.40 5.35 21.88
CA GLN A 301 -2.18 4.57 22.14
C GLN A 301 -1.27 4.45 20.90
N ARG A 302 -1.87 4.27 19.70
CA ARG A 302 -1.10 4.26 18.45
C ARG A 302 -0.45 5.61 18.15
N ALA A 303 -1.11 6.72 18.48
CA ALA A 303 -0.57 8.06 18.32
C ALA A 303 0.63 8.31 19.26
N GLU A 304 0.51 7.91 20.52
CA GLU A 304 1.59 7.98 21.52
C GLU A 304 2.82 7.14 21.11
N MET A 305 2.58 5.91 20.63
CA MET A 305 3.66 5.05 20.15
C MET A 305 4.39 5.62 18.92
N ARG A 306 3.68 6.31 18.02
CA ARG A 306 4.31 7.00 16.88
C ARG A 306 5.18 8.15 17.34
N GLU A 307 4.68 8.93 18.29
CA GLU A 307 5.43 10.06 18.86
C GLU A 307 6.70 9.58 19.60
N LEU A 308 6.60 8.49 20.38
CA LEU A 308 7.76 7.90 21.07
C LEU A 308 8.81 7.40 20.07
N ARG A 309 8.40 6.75 19.00
CA ARG A 309 9.32 6.32 17.93
C ARG A 309 10.05 7.50 17.31
N ARG A 310 9.33 8.57 16.97
CA ARG A 310 9.91 9.78 16.41
C ARG A 310 10.97 10.38 17.35
N ARG A 311 10.69 10.49 18.63
CA ARG A 311 11.65 11.00 19.64
C ARG A 311 12.89 10.13 19.77
N ILE A 312 12.73 8.80 19.68
CA ILE A 312 13.88 7.87 19.71
C ILE A 312 14.73 8.06 18.46
N GLU A 313 14.14 8.17 17.27
CA GLU A 313 14.84 8.41 16.02
C GLU A 313 15.60 9.74 16.04
N GLU A 314 14.96 10.83 16.50
CA GLU A 314 15.58 12.14 16.70
C GLU A 314 16.75 12.09 17.69
N SER A 315 16.62 11.37 18.80
CA SER A 315 17.67 11.23 19.80
C SER A 315 18.86 10.38 19.31
N THR A 316 18.61 9.42 18.41
CA THR A 316 19.64 8.56 17.83
C THR A 316 20.42 9.25 16.71
N GLN A 317 19.82 10.26 16.06
CA GLN A 317 20.44 11.06 15.00
C GLN A 317 21.16 12.30 15.52
N ALA A 318 20.97 12.67 16.79
CA ALA A 318 21.73 13.77 17.40
C ALA A 318 23.22 13.37 17.48
N PRO A 319 24.16 14.17 16.91
CA PRO A 319 25.58 13.88 17.04
C PRO A 319 25.97 13.88 18.52
N SER A 320 26.68 12.83 18.94
CA SER A 320 27.38 12.86 20.24
C SER A 320 28.42 13.99 20.18
N GLU A 321 28.14 15.08 20.91
CA GLU A 321 29.13 16.14 21.16
C GLU A 321 30.39 15.61 21.86
#